data_8c595dd8a2f5bea1bb8a98353d3fc285
#
_entry.id   8c595dd8a2f5bea1bb8a98353d3fc285
#
_cell.length_a   1.000
_cell.length_b   1.000
_cell.length_c   1.000
_cell.angle_alpha   90.00
_cell.angle_beta   90.00
_cell.angle_gamma   90.00
#
_symmetry.space_group_name_H-M   'P 1'
#
loop_
_entity.id
_entity.type
_entity.pdbx_description
1 polymer ?
#
loop_
_entity_poly.entity_id
_entity_poly.type
_entity_poly.pdbx_seq_one_letter_code
_entity_poly.pdbx_strand_id
1 'polypeptide(L)'
;MKIGLQFAMPAEFHALPGAKELEAFETVSGVPFYEAAPGIIACAGGVSKVNAAMAAEILCLKYGVDMIVNAGVAGCLTELPTGSLVVAEDFVQHDVDTSAIGDPVGLVSTVNRVSFPTWKPERC
;
A
#
# COMPACT_ATOMS: atom_id res chain seq x y z
N MET A 1 -18.24 0.38 5.31
CA MET A 1 -16.92 0.00 4.80
C MET A 1 -15.94 1.08 5.21
N LYS A 2 -14.87 0.71 5.89
CA LYS A 2 -13.79 1.61 6.29
C LYS A 2 -12.57 1.37 5.40
N ILE A 3 -11.96 2.43 4.88
CA ILE A 3 -10.86 2.34 3.91
C ILE A 3 -9.58 2.91 4.54
N GLY A 4 -8.47 2.19 4.39
CA GLY A 4 -7.13 2.69 4.65
C GLY A 4 -6.50 3.21 3.36
N LEU A 5 -6.07 4.49 3.35
CA LEU A 5 -5.25 5.03 2.28
C LEU A 5 -3.79 5.04 2.74
N GLN A 6 -2.96 4.28 2.07
CA GLN A 6 -1.55 4.15 2.40
C GLN A 6 -0.68 4.77 1.31
N PHE A 7 0.23 5.62 1.72
CA PHE A 7 1.25 6.25 0.88
C PHE A 7 2.63 5.90 1.42
N ALA A 8 3.63 5.85 0.55
CA ALA A 8 5.00 5.68 0.99
C ALA A 8 5.61 7.01 1.50
N MET A 9 5.30 8.11 0.85
CA MET A 9 5.94 9.40 1.11
C MET A 9 4.91 10.47 1.50
N PRO A 10 5.30 11.42 2.40
CA PRO A 10 4.46 12.58 2.71
C PRO A 10 4.07 13.40 1.48
N ALA A 11 4.96 13.51 0.48
CA ALA A 11 4.68 14.23 -0.76
C ALA A 11 3.51 13.60 -1.55
N GLU A 12 3.42 12.27 -1.56
CA GLU A 12 2.31 11.54 -2.20
C GLU A 12 1.00 11.79 -1.44
N PHE A 13 1.04 11.69 -0.11
CA PHE A 13 -0.12 11.99 0.73
C PHE A 13 -0.60 13.44 0.54
N HIS A 14 0.33 14.42 0.54
CA HIS A 14 -0.01 15.83 0.37
C HIS A 14 -0.48 16.20 -1.04
N ALA A 15 -0.40 15.28 -2.01
CA ALA A 15 -1.00 15.44 -3.33
C ALA A 15 -2.53 15.24 -3.30
N LEU A 16 -3.08 14.61 -2.26
CA LEU A 16 -4.52 14.55 -2.08
C LEU A 16 -5.10 15.95 -1.82
N PRO A 17 -6.23 16.30 -2.45
CA PRO A 17 -6.92 17.54 -2.14
C PRO A 17 -7.26 17.65 -0.65
N GLY A 18 -6.90 18.76 -0.03
CA GLY A 18 -7.16 19.03 1.38
C GLY A 18 -6.23 18.33 2.39
N ALA A 19 -5.31 17.45 1.93
CA ALA A 19 -4.47 16.69 2.85
C ALA A 19 -3.49 17.54 3.66
N LYS A 20 -3.12 18.71 3.16
CA LYS A 20 -2.18 19.62 3.84
C LYS A 20 -2.81 20.32 5.06
N GLU A 21 -4.12 20.42 5.09
CA GLU A 21 -4.91 21.02 6.15
C GLU A 21 -5.34 20.00 7.21
N LEU A 22 -5.07 18.70 6.97
CA LEU A 22 -5.42 17.66 7.93
C LEU A 22 -4.43 17.64 9.10
N GLU A 23 -4.97 17.54 10.29
CA GLU A 23 -4.20 17.24 11.50
C GLU A 23 -4.23 15.75 11.78
N ALA A 24 -3.08 15.20 12.18
CA ALA A 24 -3.01 13.81 12.60
C ALA A 24 -3.80 13.65 13.90
N PHE A 25 -4.76 12.72 13.92
CA PHE A 25 -5.49 12.41 15.14
C PHE A 25 -4.70 11.49 16.08
N GLU A 26 -3.71 10.78 15.55
CA GLU A 26 -2.85 9.88 16.31
C GLU A 26 -1.54 9.63 15.57
N THR A 27 -0.48 9.30 16.32
CA THR A 27 0.80 8.81 15.79
C THR A 27 1.11 7.46 16.41
N VAL A 28 1.33 6.44 15.57
CA VAL A 28 1.63 5.08 16.00
C VAL A 28 2.91 4.62 15.33
N SER A 29 3.88 4.12 16.11
CA SER A 29 5.20 3.71 15.61
C SER A 29 5.90 4.78 14.75
N GLY A 30 5.69 6.06 15.09
CA GLY A 30 6.25 7.18 14.35
C GLY A 30 5.48 7.57 13.07
N VAL A 31 4.43 6.84 12.72
CA VAL A 31 3.58 7.14 11.56
C VAL A 31 2.35 7.94 12.00
N PRO A 32 2.14 9.15 11.47
CA PRO A 32 0.91 9.91 11.72
C PRO A 32 -0.26 9.36 10.90
N PHE A 33 -1.43 9.29 11.54
CA PHE A 33 -2.69 8.86 10.93
C PHE A 33 -3.69 10.00 10.90
N TYR A 34 -4.40 10.11 9.78
CA TYR A 34 -5.32 11.20 9.46
C TYR A 34 -6.69 10.65 9.07
N GLU A 35 -7.76 11.31 9.46
CA GLU A 35 -9.08 11.04 8.89
C GLU A 35 -9.24 11.92 7.63
N ALA A 36 -9.04 11.32 6.45
CA ALA A 36 -9.14 12.03 5.18
C ALA A 36 -10.59 12.31 4.76
N ALA A 37 -11.51 11.46 5.21
CA ALA A 37 -12.95 11.64 5.10
C ALA A 37 -13.64 10.65 6.08
N PRO A 38 -14.95 10.77 6.35
CA PRO A 38 -15.65 9.83 7.21
C PRO A 38 -15.45 8.36 6.77
N GLY A 39 -14.79 7.58 7.62
CA GLY A 39 -14.46 6.18 7.35
C GLY A 39 -13.24 5.96 6.43
N ILE A 40 -12.47 7.00 6.13
CA ILE A 40 -11.23 6.91 5.35
C ILE A 40 -10.06 7.36 6.21
N ILE A 41 -9.20 6.41 6.59
CA ILE A 41 -8.00 6.68 7.37
C ILE A 41 -6.78 6.65 6.46
N ALA A 42 -6.01 7.73 6.45
CA ALA A 42 -4.82 7.88 5.62
C ALA A 42 -3.54 7.91 6.44
N CYS A 43 -2.44 7.42 5.86
CA CYS A 43 -1.10 7.56 6.42
C CYS A 43 -0.02 7.58 5.34
N ALA A 44 1.11 8.23 5.64
CA ALA A 44 2.35 8.08 4.88
C ALA A 44 3.30 7.20 5.72
N GLY A 45 3.30 5.90 5.46
CA GLY A 45 3.94 4.89 6.29
C GLY A 45 5.46 4.82 6.17
N GLY A 46 6.04 5.43 5.15
CA GLY A 46 7.46 5.36 4.83
C GLY A 46 7.78 4.42 3.65
N VAL A 47 8.91 4.68 3.02
CA VAL A 47 9.41 3.87 1.90
C VAL A 47 9.93 2.54 2.45
N SER A 48 9.69 1.47 1.79
CA SER A 48 10.15 0.08 1.92
C SER A 48 9.01 -0.90 2.22
N LYS A 49 9.26 -2.18 1.93
CA LYS A 49 8.28 -3.26 2.23
C LYS A 49 8.00 -3.39 3.72
N VAL A 50 9.01 -3.19 4.56
CA VAL A 50 8.87 -3.26 6.02
C VAL A 50 7.93 -2.16 6.53
N ASN A 51 8.16 -0.91 6.09
CA ASN A 51 7.31 0.21 6.46
C ASN A 51 5.88 0.05 5.91
N ALA A 52 5.76 -0.42 4.67
CA ALA A 52 4.45 -0.69 4.07
C ALA A 52 3.66 -1.76 4.84
N ALA A 53 4.32 -2.86 5.24
CA ALA A 53 3.69 -3.92 6.03
C ALA A 53 3.27 -3.43 7.42
N MET A 54 4.14 -2.67 8.11
CA MET A 54 3.84 -2.09 9.42
C MET A 54 2.62 -1.16 9.36
N ALA A 55 2.59 -0.26 8.38
CA ALA A 55 1.47 0.68 8.23
C ALA A 55 0.16 -0.05 7.88
N ALA A 56 0.23 -1.06 7.00
CA ALA A 56 -0.92 -1.90 6.66
C ALA A 56 -1.46 -2.67 7.87
N GLU A 57 -0.57 -3.25 8.69
CA GLU A 57 -0.97 -3.95 9.91
C GLU A 57 -1.67 -3.03 10.90
N ILE A 58 -1.16 -1.81 11.12
CA ILE A 58 -1.80 -0.81 11.98
C ILE A 58 -3.19 -0.44 11.43
N LEU A 59 -3.32 -0.20 10.13
CA LEU A 59 -4.61 0.09 9.49
C LEU A 59 -5.61 -1.05 9.71
N CYS A 60 -5.19 -2.30 9.54
CA CYS A 60 -6.06 -3.47 9.73
C CYS A 60 -6.39 -3.72 11.20
N LEU A 61 -5.38 -3.86 12.07
CA LEU A 61 -5.56 -4.35 13.42
C LEU A 61 -6.05 -3.26 14.38
N LYS A 62 -5.53 -2.04 14.26
CA LYS A 62 -5.90 -0.96 15.16
C LYS A 62 -7.14 -0.21 14.71
N TYR A 63 -7.23 0.12 13.42
CA TYR A 63 -8.32 0.92 12.91
C TYR A 63 -9.45 0.11 12.27
N GLY A 64 -9.24 -1.19 12.04
CA GLY A 64 -10.26 -2.09 11.53
C GLY A 64 -10.74 -1.69 10.15
N VAL A 65 -9.81 -1.35 9.23
CA VAL A 65 -10.17 -1.06 7.85
C VAL A 65 -10.56 -2.34 7.11
N ASP A 66 -11.57 -2.25 6.26
CA ASP A 66 -12.05 -3.37 5.44
C ASP A 66 -11.21 -3.54 4.17
N MET A 67 -10.57 -2.46 3.71
CA MET A 67 -9.78 -2.43 2.50
C MET A 67 -8.63 -1.43 2.63
N ILE A 68 -7.48 -1.76 2.06
CA ILE A 68 -6.36 -0.82 1.91
C ILE A 68 -6.22 -0.46 0.43
N VAL A 69 -6.11 0.84 0.16
CA VAL A 69 -5.69 1.39 -1.11
C VAL A 69 -4.29 1.96 -0.94
N ASN A 70 -3.31 1.35 -1.59
CA ASN A 70 -1.97 1.90 -1.67
C ASN A 70 -1.86 2.78 -2.91
N ALA A 71 -1.53 4.04 -2.73
CA ALA A 71 -1.40 5.01 -3.82
C ALA A 71 -0.03 5.69 -3.76
N GLY A 72 0.54 5.97 -4.91
CA GLY A 72 1.86 6.59 -5.01
C GLY A 72 2.41 6.57 -6.42
N VAL A 73 3.68 6.92 -6.55
CA VAL A 73 4.39 6.87 -7.83
C VAL A 73 5.14 5.55 -7.97
N ALA A 74 5.24 5.06 -9.20
CA ALA A 74 5.99 3.86 -9.54
C ALA A 74 6.83 4.07 -10.78
N GLY A 75 8.00 3.41 -10.85
CA GLY A 75 8.81 3.35 -12.06
C GLY A 75 8.08 2.51 -13.13
N CYS A 76 7.95 3.06 -14.33
CA CYS A 76 7.33 2.36 -15.45
C CYS A 76 8.39 1.48 -16.16
N LEU A 77 8.10 0.19 -16.32
CA LEU A 77 8.92 -0.77 -17.05
C LEU A 77 8.40 -1.02 -18.49
N THR A 78 7.35 -0.32 -18.88
CA THR A 78 6.71 -0.43 -20.20
C THR A 78 6.61 0.93 -20.88
N GLU A 79 6.13 0.97 -22.12
CA GLU A 79 5.98 2.21 -22.88
C GLU A 79 4.67 2.95 -22.54
N LEU A 80 4.52 3.37 -21.27
CA LEU A 80 3.41 4.21 -20.85
C LEU A 80 3.86 5.67 -20.72
N PRO A 81 3.02 6.64 -21.12
CA PRO A 81 3.30 8.05 -20.88
C PRO A 81 3.48 8.36 -19.40
N THR A 82 4.43 9.24 -19.06
CA THR A 82 4.59 9.74 -17.69
C THR A 82 3.28 10.36 -17.19
N GLY A 83 2.88 10.00 -15.97
CA GLY A 83 1.63 10.46 -15.37
C GLY A 83 0.41 9.60 -15.69
N SER A 84 0.60 8.47 -16.41
CA SER A 84 -0.48 7.51 -16.59
C SER A 84 -0.94 6.94 -15.25
N LEU A 85 -2.24 6.83 -15.06
CA LEU A 85 -2.84 6.13 -13.92
C LEU A 85 -2.89 4.64 -14.23
N VAL A 86 -2.31 3.84 -13.34
CA VAL A 86 -2.28 2.37 -13.46
C VAL A 86 -2.86 1.74 -12.20
N VAL A 87 -3.74 0.77 -12.38
CA VAL A 87 -4.21 -0.12 -11.31
C VAL A 87 -3.64 -1.50 -11.60
N ALA A 88 -2.81 -2.00 -10.69
CA ALA A 88 -2.19 -3.31 -10.84
C ALA A 88 -3.24 -4.44 -10.71
N GLU A 89 -3.11 -5.48 -11.52
CA GLU A 89 -3.93 -6.69 -11.36
C GLU A 89 -3.35 -7.62 -10.29
N ASP A 90 -2.02 -7.65 -10.20
CA ASP A 90 -1.30 -8.42 -9.18
C ASP A 90 0.06 -7.78 -8.86
N PHE A 91 0.71 -8.28 -7.83
CA PHE A 91 2.03 -7.87 -7.38
C PHE A 91 2.94 -9.06 -7.22
N VAL A 92 4.23 -8.86 -7.49
CA VAL A 92 5.29 -9.85 -7.31
C VAL A 92 6.42 -9.24 -6.49
N GLN A 93 6.99 -9.98 -5.56
CA GLN A 93 8.21 -9.59 -4.86
C GLN A 93 9.43 -10.02 -5.67
N HIS A 94 9.76 -9.26 -6.72
CA HIS A 94 10.82 -9.60 -7.68
C HIS A 94 12.23 -9.71 -7.07
N ASP A 95 12.44 -9.15 -5.90
CA ASP A 95 13.70 -9.14 -5.14
C ASP A 95 13.80 -10.26 -4.09
N VAL A 96 12.80 -11.14 -3.99
CA VAL A 96 12.86 -12.37 -3.20
C VAL A 96 13.42 -13.47 -4.10
N ASP A 97 14.63 -13.91 -3.81
CA ASP A 97 15.32 -14.95 -4.57
C ASP A 97 15.88 -16.02 -3.63
N THR A 98 15.21 -17.15 -3.61
CA THR A 98 15.61 -18.39 -2.92
C THR A 98 15.89 -19.52 -3.91
N SER A 99 16.23 -19.18 -5.15
CA SER A 99 16.50 -20.17 -6.22
C SER A 99 17.66 -21.12 -5.90
N ALA A 100 18.58 -20.69 -5.05
CA ALA A 100 19.67 -21.54 -4.56
C ALA A 100 19.18 -22.79 -3.78
N ILE A 101 17.97 -22.78 -3.26
CA ILE A 101 17.34 -23.92 -2.59
C ILE A 101 16.17 -24.52 -3.37
N GLY A 102 16.03 -24.12 -4.65
CA GLY A 102 15.08 -24.72 -5.61
C GLY A 102 13.76 -23.99 -5.77
N ASP A 103 13.56 -22.85 -5.10
CA ASP A 103 12.34 -22.07 -5.22
C ASP A 103 12.35 -21.19 -6.50
N PRO A 104 11.19 -20.89 -7.09
CA PRO A 104 11.10 -19.85 -8.11
C PRO A 104 11.35 -18.46 -7.52
N VAL A 105 11.97 -17.57 -8.32
CA VAL A 105 12.16 -16.17 -7.93
C VAL A 105 10.79 -15.52 -7.62
N GLY A 106 10.73 -14.75 -6.54
CA GLY A 106 9.50 -14.10 -6.09
C GLY A 106 8.62 -14.96 -5.18
N LEU A 107 9.00 -16.21 -4.90
CA LEU A 107 8.22 -17.09 -4.03
C LEU A 107 8.25 -16.57 -2.58
N VAL A 108 7.09 -16.25 -2.04
CA VAL A 108 6.91 -16.04 -0.60
C VAL A 108 6.53 -17.37 0.03
N SER A 109 7.52 -18.06 0.59
CA SER A 109 7.43 -19.45 1.03
C SER A 109 6.35 -19.69 2.09
N THR A 110 6.16 -18.75 3.02
CA THR A 110 5.15 -18.88 4.09
C THR A 110 3.73 -19.08 3.56
N VAL A 111 3.39 -18.42 2.45
CA VAL A 111 2.07 -18.51 1.80
C VAL A 111 2.13 -19.28 0.48
N ASN A 112 3.31 -19.73 0.07
CA ASN A 112 3.58 -20.49 -1.14
C ASN A 112 3.00 -19.81 -2.41
N ARG A 113 3.29 -18.52 -2.56
CA ARG A 113 2.82 -17.70 -3.69
C ARG A 113 3.92 -16.84 -4.27
N VAL A 114 3.94 -16.74 -5.59
CA VAL A 114 4.78 -15.81 -6.36
C VAL A 114 4.00 -14.51 -6.66
N SER A 115 2.69 -14.61 -6.91
CA SER A 115 1.84 -13.48 -7.30
C SER A 115 0.71 -13.28 -6.29
N PHE A 116 0.44 -12.00 -5.99
CA PHE A 116 -0.59 -11.55 -5.05
C PHE A 116 -1.60 -10.68 -5.82
N PRO A 117 -2.78 -11.23 -6.14
CA PRO A 117 -3.79 -10.47 -6.88
C PRO A 117 -4.33 -9.32 -6.04
N THR A 118 -4.63 -8.20 -6.69
CA THR A 118 -5.39 -7.12 -6.07
C THR A 118 -6.83 -7.58 -5.80
N TRP A 119 -7.41 -7.00 -4.77
CA TRP A 119 -8.82 -7.23 -4.48
C TRP A 119 -9.68 -6.75 -5.65
N LYS A 120 -10.52 -7.63 -6.17
CA LYS A 120 -11.56 -7.30 -7.15
C LYS A 120 -12.90 -7.46 -6.44
N PRO A 121 -13.74 -6.40 -6.37
CA PRO A 121 -15.10 -6.60 -5.88
C PRO A 121 -15.79 -7.66 -6.76
N GLU A 122 -16.37 -8.66 -6.13
CA GLU A 122 -17.27 -9.56 -6.85
C GLU A 122 -18.36 -8.69 -7.47
N ARG A 123 -18.58 -8.85 -8.75
CA ARG A 123 -19.69 -8.15 -9.41
C ARG A 123 -20.97 -8.72 -8.81
N CYS A 124 -21.62 -7.90 -7.99
CA CYS A 124 -22.98 -8.18 -7.54
C CYS A 124 -23.95 -8.22 -8.73
#